data_f0b2f7c9b4a0ee54e483f6c3aea86417
#
_entry.id   f0b2f7c9b4a0ee54e483f6c3aea86417
#
_cell.length_a   1.000
_cell.length_b   1.000
_cell.length_c   1.000
_cell.angle_alpha   90.00
_cell.angle_beta   90.00
_cell.angle_gamma   90.00
#
_symmetry.space_group_name_H-M   'P 1'
#
loop_
_entity.id
_entity.type
_entity.pdbx_description
1 polymer ?
#
loop_
_entity_poly.entity_id
_entity_poly.type
_entity_poly.pdbx_seq_one_letter_code
_entity_poly.pdbx_strand_id
1 'polypeptide(L)'
;MNTISPRVVADDLKSVAIRGIHLMVDGSVADLAEVTHPDGFTRERKAAPPWARGNGPEALHALAEWLRDAFTDMSYDIHATAVENDLVTVYATMHGRQIGPLVFYTEDGAVDNAFPATGKTFAMTESHWFRMRDGKIFEHWANRDDLGMARQLGWLPPSPVYLLRSVQLKRRAVREVRSGR
;
A
#
# COMPACT_ATOMS: atom_id res chain seq x y z
N MET A 1 0.81 21.70 34.71
CA MET A 1 1.27 20.88 33.54
C MET A 1 0.53 19.56 33.62
N ASN A 2 -0.46 19.34 32.75
CA ASN A 2 -1.16 18.04 32.69
C ASN A 2 -0.23 17.04 31.98
N THR A 3 0.38 16.15 32.74
CA THR A 3 1.16 15.06 32.14
C THR A 3 0.19 14.03 31.58
N ILE A 4 0.02 14.00 30.26
CA ILE A 4 -0.77 12.97 29.57
C ILE A 4 -0.14 11.59 29.89
N SER A 5 -0.99 10.63 30.28
CA SER A 5 -0.52 9.28 30.59
C SER A 5 0.14 8.64 29.37
N PRO A 6 1.31 7.96 29.52
CA PRO A 6 1.95 7.24 28.41
C PRO A 6 1.02 6.25 27.69
N ARG A 7 0.07 5.66 28.41
CA ARG A 7 -0.95 4.76 27.84
C ARG A 7 -1.90 5.47 26.89
N VAL A 8 -2.34 6.69 27.23
CA VAL A 8 -3.26 7.49 26.36
C VAL A 8 -2.55 7.85 25.07
N VAL A 9 -1.28 8.29 25.14
CA VAL A 9 -0.49 8.59 23.93
C VAL A 9 -0.32 7.36 23.05
N ALA A 10 -0.06 6.18 23.62
CA ALA A 10 0.08 4.94 22.86
C ALA A 10 -1.22 4.52 22.17
N ASP A 11 -2.37 4.67 22.81
CA ASP A 11 -3.68 4.35 22.23
C ASP A 11 -4.04 5.34 21.10
N ASP A 12 -3.68 6.61 21.23
CA ASP A 12 -3.83 7.61 20.17
C ASP A 12 -2.98 7.24 18.94
N LEU A 13 -1.72 6.85 19.12
CA LEU A 13 -0.82 6.45 18.03
C LEU A 13 -1.33 5.20 17.31
N LYS A 14 -1.87 4.20 18.03
CA LYS A 14 -2.50 3.02 17.40
C LYS A 14 -3.70 3.42 16.54
N SER A 15 -4.55 4.31 17.05
CA SER A 15 -5.74 4.78 16.34
C SER A 15 -5.37 5.49 15.03
N VAL A 16 -4.33 6.34 15.06
CA VAL A 16 -3.79 7.01 13.88
C VAL A 16 -3.26 6.00 12.86
N ALA A 17 -2.49 5.00 13.29
CA ALA A 17 -1.93 3.97 12.41
C ALA A 17 -3.04 3.11 11.75
N ILE A 18 -4.03 2.64 12.53
CA ILE A 18 -5.18 1.87 12.02
C ILE A 18 -5.98 2.72 11.03
N ARG A 19 -6.27 3.99 11.37
CA ARG A 19 -6.97 4.88 10.45
C ARG A 19 -6.21 5.08 9.16
N GLY A 20 -4.88 5.23 9.21
CA GLY A 20 -4.04 5.34 8.02
C GLY A 20 -4.16 4.13 7.08
N ILE A 21 -4.28 2.90 7.63
CA ILE A 21 -4.52 1.69 6.83
C ILE A 21 -5.91 1.75 6.18
N HIS A 22 -6.97 2.05 6.94
CA HIS A 22 -8.34 2.10 6.39
C HIS A 22 -8.50 3.17 5.32
N LEU A 23 -7.84 4.33 5.44
CA LEU A 23 -7.88 5.40 4.44
C LEU A 23 -7.25 5.01 3.08
N MET A 24 -6.49 3.93 3.02
CA MET A 24 -6.02 3.39 1.73
C MET A 24 -7.19 2.83 0.88
N VAL A 25 -8.34 2.49 1.51
CA VAL A 25 -9.52 1.96 0.82
C VAL A 25 -10.30 3.05 0.09
N ASP A 26 -10.60 4.17 0.77
CA ASP A 26 -11.50 5.21 0.25
C ASP A 26 -11.17 6.65 0.71
N GLY A 27 -10.07 6.82 1.47
CA GLY A 27 -9.70 8.13 2.01
C GLY A 27 -9.36 9.16 0.94
N SER A 28 -9.76 10.41 1.17
CA SER A 28 -9.35 11.58 0.39
C SER A 28 -7.97 12.10 0.85
N VAL A 29 -7.40 13.03 0.08
CA VAL A 29 -6.18 13.75 0.50
C VAL A 29 -6.38 14.45 1.85
N ALA A 30 -7.56 15.05 2.08
CA ALA A 30 -7.87 15.73 3.33
C ALA A 30 -7.91 14.76 4.52
N ASP A 31 -8.51 13.59 4.35
CA ASP A 31 -8.53 12.55 5.40
C ASP A 31 -7.11 12.05 5.72
N LEU A 32 -6.31 11.81 4.68
CA LEU A 32 -4.92 11.39 4.83
C LEU A 32 -4.05 12.47 5.50
N ALA A 33 -4.33 13.76 5.28
CA ALA A 33 -3.63 14.87 5.94
C ALA A 33 -3.86 14.92 7.45
N GLU A 34 -4.94 14.33 7.95
CA GLU A 34 -5.18 14.24 9.40
C GLU A 34 -4.22 13.26 10.08
N VAL A 35 -3.84 12.17 9.41
CA VAL A 35 -3.03 11.07 9.96
C VAL A 35 -1.59 11.03 9.46
N THR A 36 -1.26 11.70 8.35
CA THR A 36 0.06 11.66 7.71
C THR A 36 0.82 12.96 7.95
N HIS A 37 2.08 12.85 8.35
CA HIS A 37 2.98 14.00 8.46
C HIS A 37 3.24 14.62 7.07
N PRO A 38 3.37 15.95 6.92
CA PRO A 38 3.62 16.59 5.61
C PRO A 38 4.84 16.02 4.85
N ASP A 39 5.89 15.62 5.57
CA ASP A 39 7.07 14.96 4.99
C ASP A 39 7.00 13.43 5.05
N GLY A 40 5.83 12.88 5.41
CA GLY A 40 5.65 11.42 5.57
C GLY A 40 5.85 10.66 4.27
N PHE A 41 6.36 9.43 4.35
CA PHE A 41 6.60 8.59 3.17
C PHE A 41 6.45 7.11 3.48
N THR A 42 6.28 6.30 2.43
CA THR A 42 6.37 4.84 2.52
C THR A 42 7.62 4.32 1.82
N ARG A 43 8.23 3.26 2.35
CA ARG A 43 9.40 2.60 1.73
C ARG A 43 9.02 1.91 0.44
N GLU A 44 7.78 1.43 0.32
CA GLU A 44 7.23 0.76 -0.86
C GLU A 44 7.12 1.69 -2.08
N ARG A 45 7.20 3.02 -1.90
CA ARG A 45 7.17 3.99 -3.01
C ARG A 45 8.20 3.70 -4.11
N LYS A 46 9.30 2.99 -3.78
CA LYS A 46 10.33 2.61 -4.77
C LYS A 46 9.79 1.68 -5.86
N ALA A 47 8.80 0.85 -5.53
CA ALA A 47 8.14 -0.06 -6.46
C ALA A 47 6.86 0.53 -7.08
N ALA A 48 6.40 1.69 -6.61
CA ALA A 48 5.22 2.39 -7.11
C ALA A 48 5.51 3.15 -8.43
N PRO A 49 4.47 3.59 -9.14
CA PRO A 49 4.63 4.49 -10.29
C PRO A 49 5.39 5.77 -9.90
N PRO A 50 6.21 6.34 -10.79
CA PRO A 50 6.98 7.56 -10.50
C PRO A 50 6.13 8.72 -9.96
N TRP A 51 4.90 8.88 -10.44
CA TRP A 51 3.97 9.93 -10.01
C TRP A 51 3.44 9.74 -8.57
N ALA A 52 3.55 8.54 -7.99
CA ALA A 52 3.12 8.23 -6.62
C ALA A 52 4.27 8.18 -5.60
N ARG A 53 5.46 8.69 -5.93
CA ARG A 53 6.69 8.55 -5.11
C ARG A 53 7.01 9.72 -4.21
N GLY A 54 6.17 10.73 -4.14
CA GLY A 54 6.36 11.91 -3.31
C GLY A 54 6.39 11.65 -1.81
N ASN A 55 6.24 12.72 -1.06
CA ASN A 55 6.03 12.71 0.39
C ASN A 55 4.67 13.35 0.71
N GLY A 56 4.20 13.12 1.92
CA GLY A 56 2.98 13.71 2.44
C GLY A 56 1.69 13.02 2.00
N PRO A 57 0.56 13.65 2.38
CA PRO A 57 -0.78 13.09 2.13
C PRO A 57 -1.09 12.87 0.65
N GLU A 58 -0.67 13.79 -0.21
CA GLU A 58 -0.91 13.72 -1.67
C GLU A 58 -0.23 12.51 -2.29
N ALA A 59 1.01 12.22 -1.90
CA ALA A 59 1.75 11.07 -2.40
C ALA A 59 1.15 9.76 -1.87
N LEU A 60 0.70 9.75 -0.62
CA LEU A 60 0.03 8.57 -0.05
C LEU A 60 -1.32 8.33 -0.71
N HIS A 61 -2.08 9.40 -1.03
CA HIS A 61 -3.31 9.31 -1.81
C HIS A 61 -3.05 8.74 -3.21
N ALA A 62 -2.04 9.26 -3.90
CA ALA A 62 -1.65 8.75 -5.21
C ALA A 62 -1.28 7.25 -5.18
N LEU A 63 -0.60 6.81 -4.11
CA LEU A 63 -0.32 5.39 -3.88
C LEU A 63 -1.61 4.58 -3.64
N ALA A 64 -2.56 5.14 -2.88
CA ALA A 64 -3.86 4.51 -2.66
C ALA A 64 -4.65 4.37 -3.97
N GLU A 65 -4.66 5.39 -4.83
CA GLU A 65 -5.29 5.33 -6.15
C GLU A 65 -4.67 4.24 -7.03
N TRP A 66 -3.34 4.14 -7.05
CA TRP A 66 -2.66 3.05 -7.77
C TRP A 66 -3.12 1.65 -7.31
N LEU A 67 -3.36 1.45 -6.01
CA LEU A 67 -3.91 0.19 -5.49
C LEU A 67 -5.39 0.02 -5.85
N ARG A 68 -6.19 1.09 -5.77
CA ARG A 68 -7.63 1.08 -6.12
C ARG A 68 -7.88 0.83 -7.60
N ASP A 69 -6.98 1.25 -8.47
CA ASP A 69 -7.02 0.93 -9.91
C ASP A 69 -6.81 -0.58 -10.18
N ALA A 70 -6.02 -1.23 -9.33
CA ALA A 70 -5.74 -2.66 -9.44
C ALA A 70 -6.76 -3.54 -8.69
N PHE A 71 -7.31 -3.05 -7.57
CA PHE A 71 -8.13 -3.83 -6.66
C PHE A 71 -9.43 -3.12 -6.30
N THR A 72 -10.54 -3.88 -6.28
CA THR A 72 -11.82 -3.47 -5.68
C THR A 72 -12.15 -4.29 -4.45
N ASP A 73 -13.22 -3.95 -3.75
CA ASP A 73 -13.69 -4.63 -2.54
C ASP A 73 -12.58 -4.71 -1.48
N MET A 74 -11.71 -3.71 -1.42
CA MET A 74 -10.64 -3.67 -0.44
C MET A 74 -11.18 -3.46 0.96
N SER A 75 -10.67 -4.22 1.91
CA SER A 75 -10.94 -4.07 3.34
C SER A 75 -9.80 -4.63 4.17
N TYR A 76 -9.74 -4.24 5.45
CA TYR A 76 -8.71 -4.69 6.37
C TYR A 76 -9.34 -5.21 7.67
N ASP A 77 -9.00 -6.44 8.04
CA ASP A 77 -9.26 -7.01 9.36
C ASP A 77 -8.03 -6.78 10.24
N ILE A 78 -8.15 -5.94 11.26
CA ILE A 78 -7.08 -5.66 12.21
C ILE A 78 -7.07 -6.73 13.30
N HIS A 79 -5.96 -7.45 13.47
CA HIS A 79 -5.83 -8.55 14.43
C HIS A 79 -5.10 -8.13 15.70
N ALA A 80 -4.02 -7.36 15.58
CA ALA A 80 -3.21 -6.95 16.72
C ALA A 80 -2.46 -5.64 16.45
N THR A 81 -2.17 -4.91 17.52
CA THR A 81 -1.33 -3.71 17.49
C THR A 81 -0.37 -3.70 18.66
N ALA A 82 0.84 -3.22 18.42
CA ALA A 82 1.80 -2.93 19.48
C ALA A 82 2.44 -1.54 19.27
N VAL A 83 2.88 -0.93 20.37
CA VAL A 83 3.56 0.37 20.34
C VAL A 83 4.82 0.26 21.20
N GLU A 84 5.93 0.73 20.65
CA GLU A 84 7.18 0.93 21.36
C GLU A 84 7.72 2.33 21.03
N ASN A 85 7.61 3.25 21.99
CA ASN A 85 7.94 4.67 21.80
C ASN A 85 7.15 5.30 20.64
N ASP A 86 7.84 5.70 19.55
CA ASP A 86 7.29 6.26 18.32
C ASP A 86 6.99 5.21 17.24
N LEU A 87 7.26 3.94 17.51
CA LEU A 87 7.05 2.84 16.58
C LEU A 87 5.72 2.14 16.88
N VAL A 88 4.84 2.09 15.88
CA VAL A 88 3.58 1.33 15.93
C VAL A 88 3.66 0.19 14.93
N THR A 89 3.24 -0.99 15.34
CA THR A 89 3.00 -2.11 14.41
C THR A 89 1.54 -2.53 14.45
N VAL A 90 1.00 -2.87 13.27
CA VAL A 90 -0.36 -3.36 13.08
C VAL A 90 -0.31 -4.64 12.26
N TYR A 91 -0.77 -5.75 12.85
CA TYR A 91 -0.96 -7.02 12.14
C TYR A 91 -2.39 -7.07 11.61
N ALA A 92 -2.54 -7.30 10.30
CA ALA A 92 -3.83 -7.25 9.63
C ALA A 92 -3.94 -8.32 8.52
N THR A 93 -5.16 -8.53 8.04
CA THR A 93 -5.43 -9.19 6.76
C THR A 93 -6.06 -8.18 5.82
N MET A 94 -5.41 -7.94 4.68
CA MET A 94 -5.99 -7.21 3.55
C MET A 94 -6.81 -8.16 2.69
N HIS A 95 -8.04 -7.77 2.38
CA HIS A 95 -8.91 -8.44 1.41
C HIS A 95 -9.05 -7.57 0.16
N GLY A 96 -9.33 -8.22 -0.97
CA GLY A 96 -9.61 -7.51 -2.22
C GLY A 96 -9.89 -8.46 -3.38
N ARG A 97 -10.28 -7.84 -4.50
CA ARG A 97 -10.47 -8.51 -5.80
C ARG A 97 -9.66 -7.78 -6.86
N GLN A 98 -8.82 -8.48 -7.60
CA GLN A 98 -8.06 -7.87 -8.67
C GLN A 98 -8.92 -7.61 -9.91
N ILE A 99 -9.17 -6.35 -10.22
CA ILE A 99 -9.95 -5.90 -11.39
C ILE A 99 -9.11 -5.22 -12.45
N GLY A 100 -7.98 -4.63 -12.07
CA GLY A 100 -7.05 -3.92 -12.95
C GLY A 100 -5.67 -4.55 -12.98
N PRO A 101 -4.80 -4.09 -13.88
CA PRO A 101 -3.40 -4.50 -13.91
C PRO A 101 -2.64 -3.92 -12.72
N LEU A 102 -1.78 -4.71 -12.08
CA LEU A 102 -0.82 -4.22 -11.11
C LEU A 102 0.56 -4.17 -11.76
N VAL A 103 1.12 -2.97 -11.88
CA VAL A 103 2.43 -2.73 -12.52
C VAL A 103 3.40 -2.20 -11.50
N PHE A 104 4.50 -2.91 -11.29
CA PHE A 104 5.61 -2.49 -10.45
C PHE A 104 6.72 -1.85 -11.27
N TYR A 105 7.44 -0.96 -10.64
CA TYR A 105 8.50 -0.17 -11.28
C TYR A 105 9.81 -0.33 -10.53
N THR A 106 10.92 -0.20 -11.25
CA THR A 106 12.27 -0.09 -10.68
C THR A 106 12.49 1.31 -10.08
N GLU A 107 13.53 1.49 -9.28
CA GLU A 107 13.82 2.77 -8.63
C GLU A 107 14.06 3.93 -9.63
N ASP A 108 14.58 3.63 -10.82
CA ASP A 108 14.76 4.58 -11.92
C ASP A 108 13.48 4.83 -12.76
N GLY A 109 12.35 4.20 -12.37
CA GLY A 109 11.03 4.41 -13.00
C GLY A 109 10.74 3.54 -14.22
N ALA A 110 11.61 2.58 -14.56
CA ALA A 110 11.31 1.60 -15.59
C ALA A 110 10.29 0.57 -15.08
N VAL A 111 9.53 -0.05 -16.02
CA VAL A 111 8.61 -1.15 -15.65
C VAL A 111 9.39 -2.39 -15.28
N ASP A 112 9.24 -2.83 -14.02
CA ASP A 112 9.83 -4.08 -13.52
C ASP A 112 8.92 -5.27 -13.83
N ASN A 113 7.76 -5.35 -13.20
CA ASN A 113 6.80 -6.44 -13.36
C ASN A 113 5.41 -5.91 -13.66
N ALA A 114 4.62 -6.71 -14.41
CA ALA A 114 3.25 -6.36 -14.77
C ALA A 114 2.34 -7.58 -14.64
N PHE A 115 1.35 -7.49 -13.76
CA PHE A 115 0.40 -8.55 -13.42
C PHE A 115 -0.98 -8.21 -13.99
N PRO A 116 -1.43 -8.89 -15.07
CA PRO A 116 -2.76 -8.69 -15.65
C PRO A 116 -3.87 -9.00 -14.65
N ALA A 117 -4.99 -8.28 -14.76
CA ALA A 117 -6.19 -8.56 -13.98
C ALA A 117 -6.65 -10.01 -14.15
N THR A 118 -6.99 -10.64 -13.04
CA THR A 118 -7.47 -12.04 -13.01
C THR A 118 -8.95 -12.14 -12.62
N GLY A 119 -9.53 -11.10 -12.03
CA GLY A 119 -10.88 -11.09 -11.48
C GLY A 119 -11.02 -11.89 -10.17
N LYS A 120 -9.93 -12.44 -9.65
CA LYS A 120 -9.91 -13.26 -8.44
C LYS A 120 -9.83 -12.42 -7.18
N THR A 121 -10.32 -12.98 -6.08
CA THR A 121 -10.20 -12.44 -4.72
C THR A 121 -8.95 -12.97 -4.04
N PHE A 122 -8.50 -12.23 -3.02
CA PHE A 122 -7.42 -12.63 -2.13
C PHE A 122 -7.68 -12.19 -0.70
N ALA A 123 -7.02 -12.87 0.22
CA ALA A 123 -6.85 -12.48 1.62
C ALA A 123 -5.36 -12.61 1.94
N MET A 124 -4.68 -11.50 2.19
CA MET A 124 -3.24 -11.43 2.40
C MET A 124 -2.93 -10.94 3.81
N THR A 125 -2.24 -11.74 4.60
CA THR A 125 -1.75 -11.31 5.91
C THR A 125 -0.56 -10.38 5.75
N GLU A 126 -0.53 -9.34 6.57
CA GLU A 126 0.54 -8.34 6.55
C GLU A 126 0.79 -7.74 7.93
N SER A 127 2.00 -7.27 8.13
CA SER A 127 2.39 -6.49 9.29
C SER A 127 2.88 -5.13 8.84
N HIS A 128 2.10 -4.11 9.13
CA HIS A 128 2.45 -2.72 8.90
C HIS A 128 3.29 -2.18 10.06
N TRP A 129 4.25 -1.34 9.72
CA TRP A 129 5.12 -0.65 10.65
C TRP A 129 5.07 0.84 10.36
N PHE A 130 4.86 1.63 11.40
CA PHE A 130 4.74 3.07 11.32
C PHE A 130 5.69 3.72 12.31
N ARG A 131 6.53 4.62 11.84
CA ARG A 131 7.25 5.54 12.71
C ARG A 131 6.46 6.84 12.77
N MET A 132 6.15 7.25 13.98
CA MET A 132 5.30 8.41 14.23
C MET A 132 6.15 9.64 14.51
N ARG A 133 5.71 10.81 14.04
CA ARG A 133 6.29 12.13 14.34
C ARG A 133 5.16 13.13 14.54
N ASP A 134 5.20 13.89 15.64
CA ASP A 134 4.16 14.87 15.98
C ASP A 134 2.73 14.29 15.96
N GLY A 135 2.58 13.03 16.40
CA GLY A 135 1.30 12.32 16.43
C GLY A 135 0.81 11.81 15.07
N LYS A 136 1.60 11.93 14.00
CA LYS A 136 1.26 11.53 12.64
C LYS A 136 2.23 10.50 12.07
N ILE A 137 1.79 9.77 11.06
CA ILE A 137 2.60 8.81 10.31
C ILE A 137 3.68 9.56 9.53
N PHE A 138 4.95 9.30 9.90
CA PHE A 138 6.11 9.87 9.22
C PHE A 138 6.79 8.89 8.27
N GLU A 139 6.89 7.62 8.65
CA GLU A 139 7.46 6.57 7.82
C GLU A 139 6.60 5.32 7.93
N HIS A 140 6.35 4.67 6.82
CA HIS A 140 5.61 3.42 6.74
C HIS A 140 6.38 2.37 5.96
N TRP A 141 6.26 1.10 6.38
CA TRP A 141 6.62 -0.08 5.59
C TRP A 141 5.79 -1.28 6.03
N ALA A 142 5.73 -2.31 5.18
CA ALA A 142 4.99 -3.52 5.47
C ALA A 142 5.79 -4.79 5.12
N ASN A 143 5.56 -5.85 5.89
CA ASN A 143 5.92 -7.22 5.54
C ASN A 143 4.64 -7.96 5.18
N ARG A 144 4.58 -8.58 4.00
CA ARG A 144 3.36 -9.14 3.42
C ARG A 144 3.56 -10.56 2.94
N ASP A 145 2.49 -11.38 2.99
CA ASP A 145 2.46 -12.67 2.31
C ASP A 145 2.15 -12.51 0.81
N ASP A 146 3.07 -11.86 0.10
CA ASP A 146 2.95 -11.64 -1.35
C ASP A 146 2.89 -12.97 -2.13
N LEU A 147 3.54 -14.03 -1.62
CA LEU A 147 3.50 -15.35 -2.25
C LEU A 147 2.13 -16.01 -2.12
N GLY A 148 1.50 -15.91 -0.94
CA GLY A 148 0.14 -16.38 -0.71
C GLY A 148 -0.86 -15.65 -1.58
N MET A 149 -0.77 -14.32 -1.67
CA MET A 149 -1.58 -13.50 -2.56
C MET A 149 -1.40 -13.91 -4.04
N ALA A 150 -0.15 -14.07 -4.49
CA ALA A 150 0.16 -14.44 -5.87
C ALA A 150 -0.45 -15.80 -6.26
N ARG A 151 -0.48 -16.77 -5.34
CA ARG A 151 -1.14 -18.06 -5.56
C ARG A 151 -2.65 -17.93 -5.66
N GLN A 152 -3.28 -17.17 -4.76
CA GLN A 152 -4.73 -16.92 -4.76
C GLN A 152 -5.16 -16.23 -6.04
N LEU A 153 -4.43 -15.23 -6.49
CA LEU A 153 -4.67 -14.48 -7.73
C LEU A 153 -4.32 -15.30 -8.99
N GLY A 154 -3.61 -16.44 -8.86
CA GLY A 154 -3.19 -17.27 -10.00
C GLY A 154 -2.04 -16.67 -10.79
N TRP A 155 -1.26 -15.80 -10.19
CA TRP A 155 0.01 -15.34 -10.75
C TRP A 155 1.08 -16.43 -10.68
N LEU A 156 0.96 -17.35 -9.70
CA LEU A 156 1.84 -18.48 -9.46
C LEU A 156 1.05 -19.78 -9.19
N PRO A 157 1.44 -20.92 -9.83
CA PRO A 157 2.28 -20.99 -11.03
C PRO A 157 1.55 -20.36 -12.23
N PRO A 158 2.25 -19.63 -13.08
CA PRO A 158 1.59 -18.94 -14.19
C PRO A 158 1.12 -19.95 -15.26
N SER A 159 -0.14 -19.80 -15.73
CA SER A 159 -0.59 -20.55 -16.90
C SER A 159 0.05 -19.99 -18.19
N PRO A 160 0.16 -20.77 -19.29
CA PRO A 160 0.68 -20.25 -20.56
C PRO A 160 -0.06 -19.02 -21.07
N VAL A 161 -1.38 -19.00 -20.93
CA VAL A 161 -2.22 -17.85 -21.31
C VAL A 161 -1.90 -16.63 -20.44
N TYR A 162 -1.73 -16.83 -19.13
CA TYR A 162 -1.36 -15.77 -18.20
C TYR A 162 0.01 -15.17 -18.56
N LEU A 163 1.00 -16.01 -18.89
CA LEU A 163 2.33 -15.55 -19.31
C LEU A 163 2.28 -14.68 -20.56
N LEU A 164 1.50 -15.09 -21.59
CA LEU A 164 1.31 -14.29 -22.79
C LEU A 164 0.70 -12.92 -22.48
N ARG A 165 -0.35 -12.89 -21.64
CA ARG A 165 -0.99 -11.64 -21.22
C ARG A 165 -0.03 -10.74 -20.42
N SER A 166 0.80 -11.32 -19.55
CA SER A 166 1.81 -10.58 -18.77
C SER A 166 2.85 -9.93 -19.67
N VAL A 167 3.36 -10.66 -20.68
CA VAL A 167 4.31 -10.11 -21.66
C VAL A 167 3.69 -8.97 -22.47
N GLN A 168 2.44 -9.12 -22.91
CA GLN A 168 1.72 -8.08 -23.67
C GLN A 168 1.52 -6.83 -22.80
N LEU A 169 1.08 -7.00 -21.55
CA LEU A 169 0.88 -5.91 -20.61
C LEU A 169 2.20 -5.17 -20.31
N LYS A 170 3.27 -5.92 -20.01
CA LYS A 170 4.59 -5.31 -19.77
C LYS A 170 5.06 -4.48 -20.98
N ARG A 171 4.91 -5.00 -22.20
CA ARG A 171 5.25 -4.25 -23.44
C ARG A 171 4.43 -2.98 -23.61
N ARG A 172 3.14 -3.01 -23.21
CA ARG A 172 2.26 -1.83 -23.25
C ARG A 172 2.70 -0.80 -22.23
N ALA A 173 2.88 -1.19 -20.96
CA ALA A 173 3.32 -0.31 -19.87
C ALA A 173 4.68 0.34 -20.18
N VAL A 174 5.65 -0.41 -20.73
CA VAL A 174 6.94 0.14 -21.15
C VAL A 174 6.78 1.21 -22.25
N ARG A 175 5.85 1.02 -23.19
CA ARG A 175 5.57 2.04 -24.24
C ARG A 175 4.95 3.29 -23.66
N GLU A 176 4.02 3.16 -22.72
CA GLU A 176 3.37 4.28 -22.02
C GLU A 176 4.39 5.13 -21.27
N VAL A 177 5.28 4.51 -20.46
CA VAL A 177 6.38 5.19 -19.78
C VAL A 177 7.29 5.96 -20.76
N ARG A 178 7.66 5.33 -21.91
CA ARG A 178 8.51 5.98 -22.93
C ARG A 178 7.83 7.13 -23.67
N SER A 179 6.50 7.14 -23.73
CA SER A 179 5.72 8.19 -24.41
C SER A 179 5.34 9.36 -23.49
N GLY A 180 5.74 9.30 -22.20
CA GLY A 180 5.46 10.36 -21.22
C GLY A 180 3.99 10.47 -20.80
N ARG A 181 3.25 9.38 -20.90
CA ARG A 181 1.85 9.26 -20.44
C ARG A 181 1.79 8.49 -19.15
#